data_08c253012994afc0af31860ed7674054
#
_entry.id   08c253012994afc0af31860ed7674054
#
_cell.length_a   1.000
_cell.length_b   1.000
_cell.length_c   1.000
_cell.angle_alpha   90.00
_cell.angle_beta   90.00
_cell.angle_gamma   90.00
#
_symmetry.space_group_name_H-M   'P 1'
#
loop_
_entity.id
_entity.type
_entity.pdbx_description
1 polymer ?
#
loop_
_entity_poly.entity_id
_entity_poly.type
_entity_poly.pdbx_seq_one_letter_code
_entity_poly.pdbx_strand_id
1 'polypeptide(L)'
;MKSPFLAALALLAVTAAAQQGPASPLRHRTTAEDLQLFSQVLNQIRINHPDSIDLHDLFMAAIEAMVHAADPHSYVLAAARLAPAVDTAWRAGRLYPVPVDFAFWGGSPVVVSVAPGSAAAKLDILPGDELVAVDSSPVTAASAEELDIGLAGPKGSMVTLTFERRRLDGSVAKLSRAVKRERTDDVTPVPAAFMLDGQTGYVRVTTFANERAADDLHAALSQLEGRGMRRLVLDLRDNGGGSVAEAASVAGEFLPRRAIVYTAEYRKKPEGARDTVRVERSFWSHEKRYPLVVLINSGTASASELLVGALQDHDRAVVVGQPSFGKALLMQGLPLSDGSTMWLVVGHVRTPCGRVIQRQYRGITRREYFRLARAERDTAGRPACHSESGRTLYGGGGIYPDVGLPEPEPEPLWLARVHE
;
A
#
# COMPACT_ATOMS: atom_id res chain seq x y z
N MET A 1 -18.23 38.57 85.82
CA MET A 1 -18.47 37.36 85.05
C MET A 1 -18.32 37.69 83.58
N LYS A 2 -17.15 37.54 83.03
CA LYS A 2 -16.89 37.61 81.55
C LYS A 2 -16.08 36.42 81.15
N SER A 3 -16.65 35.67 80.31
CA SER A 3 -16.20 34.34 79.87
C SER A 3 -14.91 34.40 79.01
N PRO A 4 -13.91 33.54 79.23
CA PRO A 4 -12.71 33.37 78.36
C PRO A 4 -12.89 32.21 77.41
N PHE A 5 -13.51 32.44 76.24
CA PHE A 5 -13.73 31.40 75.27
C PHE A 5 -13.49 31.93 73.84
N LEU A 6 -12.43 32.69 73.58
CA LEU A 6 -12.15 33.22 72.25
C LEU A 6 -10.64 33.25 71.90
N ALA A 7 -9.82 32.48 72.57
CA ALA A 7 -8.36 32.49 72.32
C ALA A 7 -7.76 31.13 71.87
N ALA A 8 -8.58 30.11 71.59
CA ALA A 8 -8.07 28.77 71.27
C ALA A 8 -8.32 28.31 69.81
N LEU A 9 -8.83 29.19 68.92
CA LEU A 9 -9.13 28.82 67.53
C LEU A 9 -8.16 29.40 66.47
N ALA A 10 -7.13 30.13 66.89
CA ALA A 10 -6.21 30.81 65.99
C ALA A 10 -4.84 30.08 65.80
N LEU A 11 -4.62 28.96 66.47
CA LEU A 11 -3.31 28.25 66.41
C LEU A 11 -3.34 26.87 65.69
N LEU A 12 -4.47 26.50 65.10
CA LEU A 12 -4.56 25.21 64.33
C LEU A 12 -4.65 25.39 62.81
N ALA A 13 -4.44 26.59 62.27
CA ALA A 13 -4.53 26.89 60.88
C ALA A 13 -3.16 27.10 60.18
N VAL A 14 -2.02 26.90 60.85
CA VAL A 14 -0.69 27.23 60.30
C VAL A 14 0.17 25.96 60.05
N THR A 15 -0.28 24.78 60.40
CA THR A 15 0.55 23.54 60.19
C THR A 15 0.07 22.60 59.08
N ALA A 16 -0.85 23.04 58.19
CA ALA A 16 -1.31 22.24 57.07
C ALA A 16 -0.72 22.68 55.70
N ALA A 17 0.27 23.56 55.69
CA ALA A 17 0.85 24.09 54.45
C ALA A 17 2.37 23.81 54.29
N ALA A 18 2.84 22.61 54.64
CA ALA A 18 4.21 22.23 54.34
C ALA A 18 4.40 20.73 54.38
N GLN A 19 3.87 20.02 53.40
CA GLN A 19 4.39 18.73 52.92
C GLN A 19 3.71 18.40 51.57
N GLN A 20 3.89 19.25 50.56
CA GLN A 20 3.90 18.77 49.20
C GLN A 20 5.28 18.12 49.00
N GLY A 21 5.36 16.84 49.28
CA GLY A 21 6.47 16.02 48.84
C GLY A 21 6.63 16.14 47.33
N PRO A 22 7.80 15.81 46.76
CA PRO A 22 8.03 15.90 45.33
C PRO A 22 6.88 15.22 44.62
N ALA A 23 6.30 15.87 43.59
CA ALA A 23 5.23 15.32 42.79
C ALA A 23 5.62 13.88 42.39
N SER A 24 4.80 12.92 42.81
CA SER A 24 5.05 11.52 42.45
C SER A 24 5.28 11.42 40.98
N PRO A 25 6.39 10.76 40.53
CA PRO A 25 6.63 10.59 39.12
C PRO A 25 5.39 9.96 38.50
N LEU A 26 4.95 10.47 37.33
CA LEU A 26 3.80 9.95 36.61
C LEU A 26 3.92 8.44 36.49
N ARG A 27 3.02 7.70 37.11
CA ARG A 27 2.98 6.25 37.04
C ARG A 27 2.47 5.86 35.66
N HIS A 28 3.30 5.19 34.86
CA HIS A 28 2.83 4.55 33.63
C HIS A 28 1.91 3.37 33.98
N ARG A 29 0.77 3.30 33.31
CA ARG A 29 -0.13 2.14 33.40
C ARG A 29 0.56 0.92 32.82
N THR A 30 0.26 -0.23 33.37
CA THR A 30 0.63 -1.53 32.78
C THR A 30 -0.32 -1.87 31.65
N THR A 31 0.11 -2.73 30.72
CA THR A 31 -0.76 -3.24 29.65
C THR A 31 -2.04 -3.89 30.19
N ALA A 32 -1.98 -4.55 31.35
CA ALA A 32 -3.15 -5.13 32.00
C ALA A 32 -4.15 -4.07 32.47
N GLU A 33 -3.67 -2.96 33.02
CA GLU A 33 -4.52 -1.82 33.44
C GLU A 33 -5.17 -1.13 32.23
N ASP A 34 -4.44 -1.03 31.11
CA ASP A 34 -4.98 -0.48 29.85
C ASP A 34 -6.06 -1.39 29.24
N LEU A 35 -5.87 -2.71 29.25
CA LEU A 35 -6.87 -3.67 28.80
C LEU A 35 -8.12 -3.64 29.68
N GLN A 36 -7.96 -3.49 31.01
CA GLN A 36 -9.05 -3.34 31.93
C GLN A 36 -9.86 -2.07 31.65
N LEU A 37 -9.16 -0.92 31.42
CA LEU A 37 -9.81 0.33 31.05
C LEU A 37 -10.58 0.20 29.75
N PHE A 38 -9.98 -0.41 28.72
CA PHE A 38 -10.64 -0.67 27.45
C PHE A 38 -11.96 -1.46 27.64
N SER A 39 -11.91 -2.53 28.43
CA SER A 39 -13.09 -3.34 28.74
C SER A 39 -14.16 -2.54 29.50
N GLN A 40 -13.76 -1.67 30.41
CA GLN A 40 -14.69 -0.78 31.13
C GLN A 40 -15.39 0.19 30.18
N VAL A 41 -14.62 0.86 29.27
CA VAL A 41 -15.18 1.79 28.29
C VAL A 41 -16.19 1.08 27.40
N LEU A 42 -15.84 -0.08 26.86
CA LEU A 42 -16.74 -0.88 26.03
C LEU A 42 -18.04 -1.24 26.76
N ASN A 43 -17.93 -1.66 28.03
CA ASN A 43 -19.11 -2.01 28.83
C ASN A 43 -19.99 -0.78 29.13
N GLN A 44 -19.39 0.39 29.35
CA GLN A 44 -20.14 1.64 29.54
C GLN A 44 -20.91 2.03 28.27
N ILE A 45 -20.31 1.90 27.10
CA ILE A 45 -20.98 2.13 25.80
C ILE A 45 -22.17 1.15 25.68
N ARG A 46 -21.94 -0.14 25.88
CA ARG A 46 -22.97 -1.18 25.78
C ARG A 46 -24.18 -0.94 26.68
N ILE A 47 -23.94 -0.42 27.91
CA ILE A 47 -25.01 -0.25 28.90
C ILE A 47 -25.73 1.08 28.75
N ASN A 48 -25.00 2.16 28.41
CA ASN A 48 -25.52 3.52 28.55
C ASN A 48 -25.79 4.22 27.22
N HIS A 49 -25.27 3.69 26.07
CA HIS A 49 -25.56 4.32 24.79
C HIS A 49 -27.02 4.18 24.42
N PRO A 50 -27.71 5.26 23.98
CA PRO A 50 -29.16 5.23 23.71
C PRO A 50 -29.54 4.33 22.53
N ASP A 51 -28.62 4.16 21.55
CA ASP A 51 -28.83 3.31 20.39
C ASP A 51 -28.20 1.92 20.59
N SER A 52 -28.78 0.91 19.94
CA SER A 52 -28.15 -0.41 19.86
C SER A 52 -26.93 -0.35 18.94
N ILE A 53 -25.75 -0.57 19.50
CA ILE A 53 -24.48 -0.58 18.76
C ILE A 53 -24.00 -2.02 18.64
N ASP A 54 -23.55 -2.40 17.44
CA ASP A 54 -22.86 -3.67 17.25
C ASP A 54 -21.47 -3.59 17.91
N LEU A 55 -21.26 -4.45 18.90
CA LEU A 55 -19.96 -4.51 19.60
C LEU A 55 -18.84 -4.99 18.70
N HIS A 56 -19.14 -5.81 17.68
CA HIS A 56 -18.15 -6.28 16.73
C HIS A 56 -17.58 -5.12 15.93
N ASP A 57 -18.43 -4.25 15.43
CA ASP A 57 -18.01 -3.04 14.68
C ASP A 57 -17.13 -2.12 15.53
N LEU A 58 -17.48 -1.96 16.82
CA LEU A 58 -16.64 -1.20 17.75
C LEU A 58 -15.27 -1.84 17.96
N PHE A 59 -15.21 -3.16 18.08
CA PHE A 59 -13.94 -3.88 18.20
C PHE A 59 -13.10 -3.74 16.95
N MET A 60 -13.68 -3.91 15.77
CA MET A 60 -12.97 -3.77 14.51
C MET A 60 -12.43 -2.35 14.32
N ALA A 61 -13.23 -1.33 14.61
CA ALA A 61 -12.79 0.07 14.57
C ALA A 61 -11.63 0.34 15.56
N ALA A 62 -11.67 -0.24 16.76
CA ALA A 62 -10.58 -0.10 17.73
C ALA A 62 -9.30 -0.82 17.27
N ILE A 63 -9.41 -2.03 16.69
CA ILE A 63 -8.29 -2.79 16.13
C ILE A 63 -7.65 -2.00 14.98
N GLU A 64 -8.45 -1.47 14.06
CA GLU A 64 -7.97 -0.65 12.95
C GLU A 64 -7.23 0.60 13.45
N ALA A 65 -7.82 1.32 14.41
CA ALA A 65 -7.19 2.50 15.01
C ALA A 65 -5.85 2.17 15.67
N MET A 66 -5.76 1.04 16.38
CA MET A 66 -4.54 0.57 17.03
C MET A 66 -3.45 0.23 16.00
N VAL A 67 -3.80 -0.49 14.94
CA VAL A 67 -2.87 -0.88 13.89
C VAL A 67 -2.37 0.35 13.13
N HIS A 68 -3.26 1.29 12.78
CA HIS A 68 -2.89 2.54 12.13
C HIS A 68 -2.07 3.50 13.01
N ALA A 69 -2.21 3.40 14.35
CA ALA A 69 -1.36 4.15 15.29
C ALA A 69 0.08 3.63 15.30
N ALA A 70 0.31 2.37 14.93
CA ALA A 70 1.65 1.80 14.82
C ALA A 70 2.40 2.35 13.58
N ASP A 71 1.75 2.37 12.42
CA ASP A 71 2.27 2.91 11.16
C ASP A 71 1.13 3.10 10.12
N PRO A 72 1.33 3.91 9.06
CA PRO A 72 0.29 4.20 8.07
C PRO A 72 -0.01 3.06 7.08
N HIS A 73 0.78 2.00 7.08
CA HIS A 73 0.71 0.92 6.09
C HIS A 73 0.14 -0.40 6.64
N SER A 74 0.29 -0.64 7.94
CA SER A 74 -0.27 -1.84 8.58
C SER A 74 -1.80 -1.79 8.60
N TYR A 75 -2.45 -2.93 8.39
CA TYR A 75 -3.91 -3.05 8.38
C TYR A 75 -4.35 -4.47 8.74
N VAL A 76 -5.62 -4.64 9.05
CA VAL A 76 -6.25 -5.94 9.27
C VAL A 76 -7.25 -6.19 8.14
N LEU A 77 -7.13 -7.35 7.50
CA LEU A 77 -8.19 -7.90 6.66
C LEU A 77 -9.07 -8.77 7.56
N ALA A 78 -10.29 -8.32 7.79
CA ALA A 78 -11.27 -9.08 8.57
C ALA A 78 -11.53 -10.44 7.90
N ALA A 79 -11.80 -11.46 8.72
CA ALA A 79 -12.26 -12.74 8.19
C ALA A 79 -13.62 -12.56 7.53
N ALA A 80 -13.74 -12.98 6.29
CA ALA A 80 -15.04 -13.01 5.63
C ALA A 80 -15.95 -14.00 6.35
N ARG A 81 -17.15 -13.57 6.71
CA ARG A 81 -18.18 -14.43 7.32
C ARG A 81 -18.84 -15.31 6.25
N LEU A 82 -18.05 -16.22 5.66
CA LEU A 82 -18.47 -17.05 4.55
C LEU A 82 -19.16 -18.33 5.01
N ALA A 83 -20.09 -18.80 4.18
CA ALA A 83 -20.52 -20.18 4.27
C ALA A 83 -19.31 -21.13 4.11
N PRO A 84 -19.16 -22.18 4.94
CA PRO A 84 -17.94 -23.01 4.97
C PRO A 84 -17.52 -23.58 3.61
N ALA A 85 -18.48 -23.89 2.74
CA ALA A 85 -18.20 -24.39 1.39
C ALA A 85 -17.55 -23.32 0.48
N VAL A 86 -18.00 -22.06 0.63
CA VAL A 86 -17.44 -20.91 -0.15
C VAL A 86 -16.05 -20.58 0.37
N ASP A 87 -15.87 -20.51 1.70
CA ASP A 87 -14.56 -20.29 2.32
C ASP A 87 -13.54 -21.36 1.89
N THR A 88 -13.95 -22.63 1.92
CA THR A 88 -13.11 -23.75 1.45
C THR A 88 -12.75 -23.61 -0.02
N ALA A 89 -13.69 -23.22 -0.86
CA ALA A 89 -13.44 -23.04 -2.30
C ALA A 89 -12.54 -21.84 -2.59
N TRP A 90 -12.71 -20.74 -1.84
CA TRP A 90 -11.89 -19.55 -1.93
C TRP A 90 -10.44 -19.83 -1.51
N ARG A 91 -10.24 -20.39 -0.33
CA ARG A 91 -8.91 -20.77 0.19
C ARG A 91 -8.19 -21.79 -0.70
N ALA A 92 -8.93 -22.68 -1.33
CA ALA A 92 -8.38 -23.64 -2.30
C ALA A 92 -8.10 -23.02 -3.68
N GLY A 93 -8.32 -21.72 -3.88
CA GLY A 93 -8.09 -21.04 -5.14
C GLY A 93 -9.00 -21.48 -6.28
N ARG A 94 -10.15 -22.10 -5.98
CA ARG A 94 -11.12 -22.58 -7.00
C ARG A 94 -12.08 -21.50 -7.47
N LEU A 95 -12.17 -20.40 -6.73
CA LEU A 95 -12.97 -19.23 -7.10
C LEU A 95 -12.07 -18.15 -7.71
N TYR A 96 -12.56 -17.54 -8.76
CA TYR A 96 -11.89 -16.50 -9.52
C TYR A 96 -12.66 -15.19 -9.36
N PRO A 97 -12.00 -14.10 -8.94
CA PRO A 97 -12.61 -12.78 -8.79
C PRO A 97 -12.98 -12.17 -10.14
N VAL A 98 -13.65 -11.04 -10.11
CA VAL A 98 -13.70 -10.11 -11.24
C VAL A 98 -12.48 -9.17 -11.15
N PRO A 99 -11.88 -8.75 -12.28
CA PRO A 99 -10.70 -7.88 -12.29
C PRO A 99 -11.09 -6.40 -12.16
N VAL A 100 -11.91 -6.07 -11.15
CA VAL A 100 -12.40 -4.73 -10.83
C VAL A 100 -12.28 -4.54 -9.32
N ASP A 101 -11.58 -3.51 -8.88
CA ASP A 101 -11.41 -3.19 -7.47
C ASP A 101 -12.51 -2.25 -7.01
N PHE A 102 -13.10 -2.54 -5.87
CA PHE A 102 -14.16 -1.75 -5.26
C PHE A 102 -13.73 -1.18 -3.90
N ALA A 103 -14.19 0.02 -3.60
CA ALA A 103 -14.19 0.58 -2.25
C ALA A 103 -15.64 0.89 -1.83
N PHE A 104 -15.92 0.80 -0.53
CA PHE A 104 -17.23 1.18 -0.01
C PHE A 104 -17.23 2.65 0.36
N TRP A 105 -18.09 3.43 -0.28
CA TRP A 105 -18.27 4.85 -0.01
C TRP A 105 -19.73 5.11 0.36
N GLY A 106 -19.94 5.58 1.59
CA GLY A 106 -21.31 5.80 2.09
C GLY A 106 -22.18 4.53 2.14
N GLY A 107 -21.54 3.35 2.23
CA GLY A 107 -22.24 2.06 2.24
C GLY A 107 -22.46 1.44 0.87
N SER A 108 -22.10 2.13 -0.22
CA SER A 108 -22.23 1.63 -1.60
C SER A 108 -20.86 1.25 -2.17
N PRO A 109 -20.75 0.13 -2.91
CA PRO A 109 -19.52 -0.25 -3.58
C PRO A 109 -19.29 0.60 -4.83
N VAL A 110 -18.16 1.30 -4.86
CA VAL A 110 -17.75 2.18 -5.95
C VAL A 110 -16.48 1.63 -6.59
N VAL A 111 -16.41 1.64 -7.91
CA VAL A 111 -15.22 1.21 -8.66
C VAL A 111 -14.05 2.15 -8.35
N VAL A 112 -12.94 1.59 -7.90
CA VAL A 112 -11.67 2.30 -7.70
C VAL A 112 -10.77 2.13 -8.90
N SER A 113 -10.65 0.89 -9.39
CA SER A 113 -9.82 0.58 -10.54
C SER A 113 -10.34 -0.64 -11.30
N VAL A 114 -9.91 -0.76 -12.55
CA VAL A 114 -10.07 -1.96 -13.37
C VAL A 114 -8.68 -2.46 -13.75
N ALA A 115 -8.41 -3.74 -13.56
CA ALA A 115 -7.09 -4.31 -13.78
C ALA A 115 -6.63 -4.09 -15.24
N PRO A 116 -5.52 -3.38 -15.47
CA PRO A 116 -5.01 -3.13 -16.82
C PRO A 116 -4.72 -4.45 -17.56
N GLY A 117 -5.10 -4.53 -18.84
CA GLY A 117 -4.92 -5.72 -19.66
C GLY A 117 -5.97 -6.81 -19.47
N SER A 118 -6.84 -6.70 -18.45
CA SER A 118 -7.96 -7.62 -18.25
C SER A 118 -9.04 -7.51 -19.35
N ALA A 119 -9.92 -8.50 -19.42
CA ALA A 119 -11.08 -8.41 -20.28
C ALA A 119 -12.02 -7.26 -19.87
N ALA A 120 -12.12 -6.96 -18.56
CA ALA A 120 -12.92 -5.88 -18.01
C ALA A 120 -12.43 -4.49 -18.44
N ALA A 121 -11.12 -4.29 -18.64
CA ALA A 121 -10.54 -3.02 -19.08
C ALA A 121 -11.08 -2.51 -20.44
N LYS A 122 -11.77 -3.37 -21.20
CA LYS A 122 -12.36 -3.05 -22.51
C LYS A 122 -13.88 -2.78 -22.44
N LEU A 123 -14.45 -2.80 -21.24
CA LEU A 123 -15.90 -2.79 -21.04
C LEU A 123 -16.48 -1.42 -20.68
N ASP A 124 -15.71 -0.34 -20.76
CA ASP A 124 -16.15 0.99 -20.32
C ASP A 124 -16.71 0.95 -18.88
N ILE A 125 -15.92 0.39 -17.95
CA ILE A 125 -16.13 0.47 -16.51
C ILE A 125 -15.10 1.48 -16.00
N LEU A 126 -15.56 2.54 -15.33
CA LEU A 126 -14.72 3.65 -14.92
C LEU A 126 -14.64 3.79 -13.39
N PRO A 127 -13.53 4.28 -12.85
CA PRO A 127 -13.50 4.72 -11.46
C PRO A 127 -14.64 5.72 -11.17
N GLY A 128 -15.32 5.53 -10.04
CA GLY A 128 -16.48 6.33 -9.65
C GLY A 128 -17.82 5.70 -10.03
N ASP A 129 -17.88 4.65 -10.85
CA ASP A 129 -19.10 3.89 -11.11
C ASP A 129 -19.56 3.17 -9.83
N GLU A 130 -20.82 3.35 -9.44
CA GLU A 130 -21.43 2.69 -8.29
C GLU A 130 -22.07 1.36 -8.71
N LEU A 131 -21.65 0.25 -8.12
CA LEU A 131 -22.23 -1.07 -8.39
C LEU A 131 -23.55 -1.23 -7.65
N VAL A 132 -24.64 -1.37 -8.38
CA VAL A 132 -26.00 -1.45 -7.81
C VAL A 132 -26.63 -2.83 -7.90
N ALA A 133 -26.20 -3.67 -8.86
CA ALA A 133 -26.73 -5.03 -8.98
C ALA A 133 -25.71 -6.01 -9.57
N VAL A 134 -25.84 -7.28 -9.18
CA VAL A 134 -25.07 -8.43 -9.67
C VAL A 134 -26.07 -9.47 -10.18
N ASP A 135 -25.94 -9.88 -11.45
CA ASP A 135 -26.87 -10.81 -12.12
C ASP A 135 -28.35 -10.45 -11.87
N SER A 136 -28.66 -9.16 -11.97
CA SER A 136 -29.99 -8.55 -11.73
C SER A 136 -30.47 -8.53 -10.26
N SER A 137 -29.70 -9.02 -9.32
CA SER A 137 -29.99 -8.92 -7.90
C SER A 137 -29.31 -7.69 -7.30
N PRO A 138 -29.98 -6.90 -6.43
CA PRO A 138 -29.34 -5.78 -5.75
C PRO A 138 -28.11 -6.23 -4.95
N VAL A 139 -27.10 -5.36 -4.86
CA VAL A 139 -25.92 -5.62 -4.03
C VAL A 139 -26.33 -5.55 -2.56
N THR A 140 -25.96 -6.58 -1.80
CA THR A 140 -26.23 -6.70 -0.35
C THR A 140 -24.94 -6.81 0.47
N ALA A 141 -23.77 -6.85 -0.19
CA ALA A 141 -22.50 -6.91 0.50
C ALA A 141 -22.28 -5.64 1.34
N ALA A 142 -21.82 -5.82 2.57
CA ALA A 142 -21.53 -4.73 3.50
C ALA A 142 -20.06 -4.31 3.51
N SER A 143 -19.17 -5.10 2.88
CA SER A 143 -17.74 -4.84 2.78
C SER A 143 -17.18 -5.20 1.41
N ALA A 144 -16.01 -4.66 1.07
CA ALA A 144 -15.30 -5.00 -0.17
C ALA A 144 -14.99 -6.50 -0.25
N GLU A 145 -14.60 -7.10 0.86
CA GLU A 145 -14.30 -8.53 0.92
C GLU A 145 -15.54 -9.41 0.68
N GLU A 146 -16.68 -9.08 1.29
CA GLU A 146 -17.94 -9.77 1.03
C GLU A 146 -18.36 -9.65 -0.43
N LEU A 147 -18.13 -8.46 -1.02
CA LEU A 147 -18.40 -8.21 -2.42
C LEU A 147 -17.49 -9.07 -3.32
N ASP A 148 -16.19 -9.06 -3.09
CA ASP A 148 -15.22 -9.82 -3.89
C ASP A 148 -15.56 -11.30 -3.91
N ILE A 149 -15.94 -11.84 -2.77
CA ILE A 149 -16.36 -13.22 -2.65
C ILE A 149 -17.71 -13.46 -3.33
N GLY A 150 -18.66 -12.55 -3.16
CA GLY A 150 -19.97 -12.61 -3.83
C GLY A 150 -19.85 -12.56 -5.35
N LEU A 151 -18.86 -11.81 -5.87
CA LEU A 151 -18.56 -11.72 -7.30
C LEU A 151 -17.78 -12.90 -7.84
N ALA A 152 -17.09 -13.65 -6.97
CA ALA A 152 -16.23 -14.75 -7.38
C ALA A 152 -17.03 -15.95 -7.91
N GLY A 153 -16.38 -16.72 -8.78
CA GLY A 153 -16.98 -17.91 -9.38
C GLY A 153 -15.98 -18.74 -10.17
N PRO A 154 -16.46 -19.73 -10.95
CA PRO A 154 -15.57 -20.58 -11.74
C PRO A 154 -14.71 -19.78 -12.72
N LYS A 155 -13.48 -20.26 -12.98
CA LYS A 155 -12.53 -19.64 -13.93
C LYS A 155 -13.20 -19.38 -15.28
N GLY A 156 -13.10 -18.15 -15.76
CA GLY A 156 -13.58 -17.74 -17.08
C GLY A 156 -15.10 -17.61 -17.20
N SER A 157 -15.87 -17.88 -16.12
CA SER A 157 -17.32 -17.65 -16.14
C SER A 157 -17.62 -16.15 -16.17
N MET A 158 -18.82 -15.80 -16.66
CA MET A 158 -19.26 -14.42 -16.75
C MET A 158 -20.19 -14.08 -15.58
N VAL A 159 -20.16 -12.82 -15.16
CA VAL A 159 -21.10 -12.22 -14.23
C VAL A 159 -21.57 -10.88 -14.80
N THR A 160 -22.84 -10.57 -14.69
CA THR A 160 -23.38 -9.28 -15.15
C THR A 160 -23.35 -8.29 -13.99
N LEU A 161 -22.54 -7.24 -14.13
CA LEU A 161 -22.47 -6.14 -13.19
C LEU A 161 -23.27 -4.95 -13.74
N THR A 162 -24.14 -4.38 -12.90
CA THR A 162 -24.92 -3.21 -13.25
C THR A 162 -24.45 -2.05 -12.39
N PHE A 163 -24.03 -0.98 -13.06
CA PHE A 163 -23.51 0.23 -12.46
C PHE A 163 -24.43 1.41 -12.66
N GLU A 164 -24.37 2.36 -11.73
CA GLU A 164 -24.88 3.72 -11.89
C GLU A 164 -23.70 4.68 -12.00
N ARG A 165 -23.64 5.43 -13.10
CA ARG A 165 -22.64 6.46 -13.37
C ARG A 165 -23.30 7.83 -13.30
N ARG A 166 -22.84 8.67 -12.36
CA ARG A 166 -23.26 10.06 -12.27
C ARG A 166 -22.57 10.87 -13.37
N ARG A 167 -23.34 11.61 -14.14
CA ARG A 167 -22.83 12.54 -15.14
C ARG A 167 -22.74 13.95 -14.58
N LEU A 168 -21.99 14.80 -15.25
CA LEU A 168 -21.79 16.19 -14.86
C LEU A 168 -23.05 17.05 -14.89
N ASP A 169 -24.02 16.71 -15.72
CA ASP A 169 -25.33 17.34 -15.78
C ASP A 169 -26.26 16.90 -14.63
N GLY A 170 -25.76 16.07 -13.71
CA GLY A 170 -26.51 15.49 -12.59
C GLY A 170 -27.36 14.28 -12.98
N SER A 171 -27.40 13.88 -14.24
CA SER A 171 -28.12 12.67 -14.67
C SER A 171 -27.38 11.41 -14.24
N VAL A 172 -28.12 10.31 -14.05
CA VAL A 172 -27.58 9.01 -13.72
C VAL A 172 -27.78 8.06 -14.90
N ALA A 173 -26.67 7.51 -15.42
CA ALA A 173 -26.72 6.49 -16.46
C ALA A 173 -26.61 5.11 -15.83
N LYS A 174 -27.49 4.19 -16.20
CA LYS A 174 -27.42 2.79 -15.80
C LYS A 174 -26.71 1.98 -16.87
N LEU A 175 -25.66 1.26 -16.49
CA LEU A 175 -24.77 0.53 -17.38
C LEU A 175 -24.67 -0.93 -16.91
N SER A 176 -24.97 -1.89 -17.79
CA SER A 176 -24.78 -3.31 -17.47
C SER A 176 -23.64 -3.87 -18.32
N ARG A 177 -22.71 -4.59 -17.68
CA ARG A 177 -21.51 -5.17 -18.30
C ARG A 177 -21.37 -6.63 -17.90
N ALA A 178 -21.19 -7.50 -18.88
CA ALA A 178 -20.83 -8.89 -18.63
C ALA A 178 -19.31 -8.97 -18.41
N VAL A 179 -18.91 -9.23 -17.19
CA VAL A 179 -17.50 -9.26 -16.76
C VAL A 179 -17.04 -10.71 -16.63
N LYS A 180 -15.89 -11.03 -17.20
CA LYS A 180 -15.26 -12.34 -17.09
C LYS A 180 -14.56 -12.46 -15.75
N ARG A 181 -14.77 -13.59 -15.06
CA ARG A 181 -14.02 -13.94 -13.86
C ARG A 181 -12.63 -14.44 -14.24
N GLU A 182 -11.64 -13.66 -13.84
CA GLU A 182 -10.22 -13.97 -14.06
C GLU A 182 -9.40 -13.35 -12.92
N ARG A 183 -8.28 -13.97 -12.57
CA ARG A 183 -7.38 -13.37 -11.57
C ARG A 183 -6.54 -12.29 -12.21
N THR A 184 -6.18 -11.28 -11.42
CA THR A 184 -5.23 -10.23 -11.84
C THR A 184 -3.84 -10.79 -12.09
N ASP A 185 -3.48 -11.91 -11.45
CA ASP A 185 -2.27 -12.69 -11.71
C ASP A 185 -2.31 -13.47 -13.03
N ASP A 186 -3.50 -13.71 -13.61
CA ASP A 186 -3.63 -14.22 -15.00
C ASP A 186 -3.38 -13.10 -16.04
N VAL A 187 -3.40 -11.81 -15.64
CA VAL A 187 -3.13 -10.66 -16.50
C VAL A 187 -1.63 -10.37 -16.51
N THR A 188 -1.07 -10.16 -17.70
CA THR A 188 0.35 -9.84 -17.78
C THR A 188 0.68 -8.54 -17.09
N PRO A 189 1.69 -8.51 -16.18
CA PRO A 189 2.20 -7.27 -15.61
C PRO A 189 2.95 -6.39 -16.62
N VAL A 190 3.13 -6.87 -17.85
CA VAL A 190 3.80 -6.17 -18.96
C VAL A 190 2.80 -5.87 -20.08
N PRO A 191 1.85 -4.94 -19.90
CA PRO A 191 0.78 -4.68 -20.85
C PRO A 191 1.25 -3.96 -22.13
N ALA A 192 2.46 -3.43 -22.15
CA ALA A 192 2.99 -2.71 -23.30
C ALA A 192 4.50 -2.99 -23.49
N ALA A 193 4.86 -3.48 -24.66
CA ALA A 193 6.24 -3.66 -25.10
C ALA A 193 6.33 -3.40 -26.62
N PHE A 194 7.03 -2.34 -27.03
CA PHE A 194 7.14 -1.96 -28.44
C PHE A 194 8.40 -1.14 -28.72
N MET A 195 8.77 -1.01 -29.99
CA MET A 195 9.86 -0.16 -30.43
C MET A 195 9.36 1.29 -30.59
N LEU A 196 10.02 2.24 -29.92
CA LEU A 196 9.77 3.69 -30.10
C LEU A 196 10.38 4.20 -31.41
N ASP A 197 11.53 3.66 -31.76
CA ASP A 197 12.27 3.93 -33.00
C ASP A 197 13.00 2.65 -33.43
N GLY A 198 13.86 2.70 -34.43
CA GLY A 198 14.61 1.54 -34.92
C GLY A 198 15.55 0.87 -33.90
N GLN A 199 15.82 1.49 -32.74
CA GLN A 199 16.79 1.02 -31.75
C GLN A 199 16.33 1.13 -30.29
N THR A 200 15.29 1.90 -30.00
CA THR A 200 14.82 2.16 -28.64
C THR A 200 13.54 1.37 -28.37
N GLY A 201 13.61 0.43 -27.42
CA GLY A 201 12.44 -0.29 -26.90
C GLY A 201 11.80 0.49 -25.76
N TYR A 202 10.50 0.31 -25.62
CA TYR A 202 9.69 0.73 -24.46
C TYR A 202 9.01 -0.48 -23.88
N VAL A 203 9.09 -0.63 -22.55
CA VAL A 203 8.38 -1.68 -21.82
C VAL A 203 7.78 -1.06 -20.57
N ARG A 204 6.48 -1.30 -20.34
CA ARG A 204 5.77 -0.91 -19.13
C ARG A 204 5.56 -2.13 -18.24
N VAL A 205 5.91 -1.98 -16.94
CA VAL A 205 5.60 -2.98 -15.89
C VAL A 205 4.70 -2.32 -14.86
N THR A 206 3.50 -2.85 -14.67
CA THR A 206 2.45 -2.21 -13.87
C THR A 206 2.36 -2.72 -12.44
N THR A 207 2.87 -3.94 -12.16
CA THR A 207 2.82 -4.53 -10.83
C THR A 207 3.87 -5.62 -10.63
N PHE A 208 4.24 -5.86 -9.38
CA PHE A 208 5.00 -7.03 -8.94
C PHE A 208 4.16 -7.93 -8.00
N ALA A 209 2.84 -7.74 -7.97
CA ALA A 209 1.96 -8.51 -7.09
C ALA A 209 1.76 -9.97 -7.54
N ASN A 210 2.03 -10.27 -8.80
CA ASN A 210 2.01 -11.64 -9.35
C ASN A 210 3.43 -12.17 -9.59
N GLU A 211 3.58 -13.49 -9.67
CA GLU A 211 4.86 -14.18 -9.86
C GLU A 211 5.28 -14.31 -11.34
N ARG A 212 4.86 -13.37 -12.20
CA ARG A 212 5.08 -13.40 -13.65
C ARG A 212 5.86 -12.21 -14.19
N ALA A 213 6.11 -11.20 -13.34
CA ALA A 213 6.69 -9.94 -13.82
C ALA A 213 8.10 -10.12 -14.42
N ALA A 214 8.92 -10.98 -13.82
CA ALA A 214 10.25 -11.28 -14.33
C ALA A 214 10.20 -12.05 -15.66
N ASP A 215 9.39 -13.08 -15.75
CA ASP A 215 9.28 -13.92 -16.96
C ASP A 215 8.66 -13.14 -18.12
N ASP A 216 7.57 -12.41 -17.89
CA ASP A 216 6.89 -11.61 -18.90
C ASP A 216 7.80 -10.46 -19.41
N LEU A 217 8.56 -9.83 -18.51
CA LEU A 217 9.56 -8.82 -18.88
C LEU A 217 10.68 -9.47 -19.72
N HIS A 218 11.22 -10.61 -19.29
CA HIS A 218 12.25 -11.32 -20.03
C HIS A 218 11.80 -11.65 -21.47
N ALA A 219 10.59 -12.16 -21.62
CA ALA A 219 9.99 -12.46 -22.93
C ALA A 219 9.86 -11.19 -23.79
N ALA A 220 9.37 -10.08 -23.20
CA ALA A 220 9.23 -8.80 -23.88
C ALA A 220 10.60 -8.26 -24.34
N LEU A 221 11.62 -8.29 -23.47
CA LEU A 221 12.97 -7.85 -23.81
C LEU A 221 13.57 -8.69 -24.93
N SER A 222 13.44 -10.03 -24.87
CA SER A 222 13.93 -10.93 -25.90
C SER A 222 13.28 -10.66 -27.27
N GLN A 223 11.97 -10.37 -27.29
CA GLN A 223 11.25 -10.00 -28.51
C GLN A 223 11.77 -8.67 -29.09
N LEU A 224 11.98 -7.65 -28.25
CA LEU A 224 12.47 -6.34 -28.71
C LEU A 224 13.95 -6.42 -29.18
N GLU A 225 14.78 -7.21 -28.50
CA GLU A 225 16.17 -7.48 -28.91
C GLU A 225 16.22 -8.15 -30.28
N GLY A 226 15.34 -9.13 -30.53
CA GLY A 226 15.17 -9.75 -31.85
C GLY A 226 14.74 -8.78 -32.96
N ARG A 227 14.11 -7.66 -32.58
CA ARG A 227 13.73 -6.54 -33.46
C ARG A 227 14.80 -5.46 -33.60
N GLY A 228 15.97 -5.63 -33.01
CA GLY A 228 17.10 -4.71 -33.12
C GLY A 228 17.21 -3.69 -32.02
N MET A 229 16.52 -3.88 -30.87
CA MET A 229 16.63 -2.98 -29.71
C MET A 229 18.09 -2.86 -29.23
N ARG A 230 18.53 -1.64 -28.96
CA ARG A 230 19.85 -1.28 -28.42
C ARG A 230 19.78 -0.35 -27.21
N ARG A 231 18.61 0.15 -26.87
CA ARG A 231 18.32 1.06 -25.74
C ARG A 231 16.93 0.73 -25.20
N LEU A 232 16.73 0.89 -23.89
CA LEU A 232 15.46 0.57 -23.24
C LEU A 232 14.95 1.74 -22.41
N VAL A 233 13.66 2.03 -22.54
CA VAL A 233 12.86 2.79 -21.59
C VAL A 233 11.97 1.82 -20.83
N LEU A 234 12.23 1.64 -19.53
CA LEU A 234 11.43 0.84 -18.60
C LEU A 234 10.50 1.76 -17.83
N ASP A 235 9.20 1.63 -18.03
CA ASP A 235 8.20 2.47 -17.37
C ASP A 235 7.62 1.76 -16.14
N LEU A 236 7.91 2.32 -14.96
CA LEU A 236 7.41 1.89 -13.66
C LEU A 236 6.48 2.93 -13.02
N ARG A 237 6.00 3.90 -13.80
CA ARG A 237 5.03 4.89 -13.29
C ARG A 237 3.75 4.16 -12.89
N ASP A 238 3.20 4.55 -11.74
CA ASP A 238 1.99 3.97 -11.12
C ASP A 238 2.12 2.49 -10.74
N ASN A 239 3.33 1.93 -10.74
CA ASN A 239 3.57 0.59 -10.21
C ASN A 239 3.74 0.66 -8.68
N GLY A 240 2.70 0.31 -7.95
CA GLY A 240 2.67 0.32 -6.48
C GLY A 240 3.54 -0.74 -5.79
N GLY A 241 4.24 -1.56 -6.56
CA GLY A 241 5.10 -2.63 -6.04
C GLY A 241 4.40 -3.99 -6.03
N GLY A 242 4.60 -4.75 -4.97
CA GLY A 242 4.15 -6.13 -4.80
C GLY A 242 5.23 -7.00 -4.15
N SER A 243 5.51 -8.16 -4.72
CA SER A 243 6.55 -9.09 -4.26
C SER A 243 7.94 -8.48 -4.41
N VAL A 244 8.67 -8.41 -3.30
CA VAL A 244 10.08 -7.98 -3.31
C VAL A 244 10.97 -9.01 -4.00
N ALA A 245 10.58 -10.30 -4.01
CA ALA A 245 11.28 -11.36 -4.72
C ALA A 245 11.16 -11.17 -6.23
N GLU A 246 9.98 -10.81 -6.73
CA GLU A 246 9.77 -10.49 -8.15
C GLU A 246 10.59 -9.28 -8.59
N ALA A 247 10.59 -8.20 -7.80
CA ALA A 247 11.42 -7.03 -8.10
C ALA A 247 12.92 -7.38 -8.11
N ALA A 248 13.37 -8.25 -7.20
CA ALA A 248 14.75 -8.75 -7.20
C ALA A 248 15.07 -9.64 -8.41
N SER A 249 14.10 -10.43 -8.87
CA SER A 249 14.21 -11.22 -10.11
C SER A 249 14.33 -10.32 -11.33
N VAL A 250 13.48 -9.28 -11.43
CA VAL A 250 13.57 -8.25 -12.48
C VAL A 250 14.90 -7.50 -12.44
N ALA A 251 15.45 -7.23 -11.27
CA ALA A 251 16.79 -6.63 -11.15
C ALA A 251 17.87 -7.51 -11.80
N GLY A 252 17.70 -8.84 -11.82
CA GLY A 252 18.59 -9.78 -12.48
C GLY A 252 18.66 -9.66 -14.01
N GLU A 253 17.69 -9.02 -14.68
CA GLU A 253 17.80 -8.68 -16.10
C GLU A 253 18.95 -7.70 -16.36
N PHE A 254 19.23 -6.80 -15.41
CA PHE A 254 20.07 -5.62 -15.63
C PHE A 254 21.33 -5.58 -14.76
N LEU A 255 21.30 -6.19 -13.58
CA LEU A 255 22.41 -6.18 -12.62
C LEU A 255 23.25 -7.45 -12.73
N PRO A 256 24.56 -7.38 -12.41
CA PRO A 256 25.39 -8.56 -12.35
C PRO A 256 24.90 -9.53 -11.28
N ARG A 257 25.21 -10.80 -11.47
CA ARG A 257 24.89 -11.84 -10.48
C ARG A 257 25.48 -11.49 -9.11
N ARG A 258 24.68 -11.65 -8.06
CA ARG A 258 24.99 -11.34 -6.66
C ARG A 258 25.11 -9.84 -6.33
N ALA A 259 24.76 -8.94 -7.24
CA ALA A 259 24.59 -7.53 -6.90
C ALA A 259 23.56 -7.38 -5.77
N ILE A 260 23.81 -6.48 -4.85
CA ILE A 260 22.86 -6.18 -3.76
C ILE A 260 21.65 -5.47 -4.39
N VAL A 261 20.46 -5.97 -4.13
CA VAL A 261 19.20 -5.29 -4.50
C VAL A 261 18.70 -4.43 -3.36
N TYR A 262 18.68 -4.97 -2.15
CA TYR A 262 18.36 -4.24 -0.93
C TYR A 262 18.90 -4.95 0.32
N THR A 263 18.93 -4.23 1.44
CA THR A 263 19.18 -4.79 2.77
C THR A 263 17.94 -4.59 3.64
N ALA A 264 17.45 -5.66 4.25
CA ALA A 264 16.31 -5.65 5.16
C ALA A 264 16.77 -5.77 6.60
N GLU A 265 16.24 -4.92 7.48
CA GLU A 265 16.49 -4.93 8.93
C GLU A 265 15.19 -5.24 9.66
N TYR A 266 15.16 -6.30 10.47
CA TYR A 266 14.00 -6.75 11.22
C TYR A 266 14.19 -6.49 12.71
N ARG A 267 13.11 -6.12 13.41
CA ARG A 267 13.12 -6.01 14.89
C ARG A 267 13.31 -7.38 15.56
N LYS A 268 12.64 -8.40 15.04
CA LYS A 268 12.71 -9.78 15.50
C LYS A 268 13.28 -10.62 14.37
N LYS A 269 14.20 -11.52 14.71
CA LYS A 269 14.75 -12.49 13.77
C LYS A 269 13.61 -13.27 13.08
N PRO A 270 13.53 -13.25 11.75
CA PRO A 270 12.56 -14.06 11.03
C PRO A 270 12.80 -15.54 11.28
N GLU A 271 11.73 -16.35 11.21
CA GLU A 271 11.86 -17.79 11.33
C GLU A 271 12.79 -18.35 10.26
N GLY A 272 13.69 -19.25 10.66
CA GLY A 272 14.70 -19.84 9.77
C GLY A 272 15.86 -18.92 9.35
N ALA A 273 15.83 -17.63 9.72
CA ALA A 273 16.96 -16.73 9.45
C ALA A 273 18.08 -16.85 10.47
N ARG A 274 19.32 -16.59 10.07
CA ARG A 274 20.48 -16.56 10.97
C ARG A 274 20.60 -15.25 11.73
N ASP A 275 20.20 -14.14 11.10
CA ASP A 275 20.34 -12.78 11.60
C ASP A 275 19.04 -11.96 11.45
N THR A 276 18.96 -10.81 12.14
CA THR A 276 17.90 -9.81 11.97
C THR A 276 18.14 -8.93 10.74
N VAL A 277 19.28 -9.02 10.08
CA VAL A 277 19.63 -8.33 8.84
C VAL A 277 19.73 -9.34 7.72
N ARG A 278 19.00 -9.07 6.63
CA ARG A 278 19.04 -9.88 5.40
C ARG A 278 19.47 -9.01 4.24
N VAL A 279 20.49 -9.47 3.51
CA VAL A 279 20.93 -8.83 2.27
C VAL A 279 20.35 -9.62 1.10
N GLU A 280 19.45 -8.99 0.33
CA GLU A 280 18.91 -9.58 -0.89
C GLU A 280 19.82 -9.28 -2.06
N ARG A 281 20.12 -10.30 -2.85
CA ARG A 281 21.00 -10.21 -4.01
C ARG A 281 20.32 -10.81 -5.24
N SER A 282 20.69 -10.31 -6.42
CA SER A 282 20.25 -10.92 -7.67
C SER A 282 20.72 -12.38 -7.72
N PHE A 283 19.79 -13.32 -7.81
CA PHE A 283 20.09 -14.75 -7.79
C PHE A 283 20.68 -15.22 -9.13
N TRP A 284 20.11 -14.75 -10.21
CA TRP A 284 20.58 -14.98 -11.58
C TRP A 284 20.83 -13.62 -12.26
N SER A 285 21.43 -13.63 -13.45
CA SER A 285 21.68 -12.39 -14.19
C SER A 285 21.76 -12.68 -15.68
N HIS A 286 21.01 -11.90 -16.45
CA HIS A 286 21.21 -11.76 -17.90
C HIS A 286 22.14 -10.59 -18.21
N GLU A 287 22.35 -9.70 -17.27
CA GLU A 287 23.26 -8.54 -17.34
C GLU A 287 23.14 -7.78 -18.67
N LYS A 288 21.87 -7.46 -19.03
CA LYS A 288 21.59 -6.66 -20.24
C LYS A 288 22.32 -5.32 -20.12
N ARG A 289 23.23 -5.02 -21.04
CA ARG A 289 24.17 -3.88 -20.91
C ARG A 289 23.81 -2.66 -21.74
N TYR A 290 22.74 -2.69 -22.52
CA TYR A 290 22.30 -1.52 -23.27
C TYR A 290 21.88 -0.37 -22.36
N PRO A 291 21.96 0.91 -22.84
CA PRO A 291 21.48 2.07 -22.07
C PRO A 291 20.04 1.87 -21.58
N LEU A 292 19.82 2.15 -20.30
CA LEU A 292 18.55 1.98 -19.62
C LEU A 292 18.10 3.28 -18.98
N VAL A 293 16.89 3.70 -19.33
CA VAL A 293 16.14 4.77 -18.66
C VAL A 293 14.98 4.14 -17.90
N VAL A 294 14.77 4.54 -16.65
CA VAL A 294 13.62 4.10 -15.85
C VAL A 294 12.72 5.29 -15.58
N LEU A 295 11.44 5.19 -15.94
CA LEU A 295 10.45 6.21 -15.67
C LEU A 295 9.74 5.94 -14.36
N ILE A 296 9.65 6.96 -13.50
CA ILE A 296 8.97 6.89 -12.19
C ILE A 296 8.07 8.10 -11.95
N ASN A 297 7.11 7.94 -11.04
CA ASN A 297 6.29 9.02 -10.50
C ASN A 297 5.89 8.73 -9.05
N SER A 298 5.04 9.57 -8.47
CA SER A 298 4.55 9.41 -7.09
C SER A 298 3.70 8.15 -6.85
N GLY A 299 3.25 7.47 -7.89
CA GLY A 299 2.59 6.16 -7.84
C GLY A 299 3.56 4.98 -7.83
N THR A 300 4.85 5.21 -8.15
CA THR A 300 5.90 4.19 -8.03
C THR A 300 6.22 3.94 -6.56
N ALA A 301 5.97 2.74 -6.02
CA ALA A 301 6.06 2.49 -4.60
C ALA A 301 6.66 1.11 -4.24
N SER A 302 7.17 0.97 -3.00
CA SER A 302 7.52 -0.31 -2.37
C SER A 302 8.55 -1.13 -3.19
N ALA A 303 8.24 -2.36 -3.61
CA ALA A 303 9.13 -3.23 -4.37
C ALA A 303 9.66 -2.56 -5.66
N SER A 304 8.85 -1.71 -6.32
CA SER A 304 9.28 -0.91 -7.46
C SER A 304 10.37 0.08 -7.07
N GLU A 305 10.28 0.70 -5.90
CA GLU A 305 11.32 1.60 -5.40
C GLU A 305 12.62 0.88 -5.07
N LEU A 306 12.54 -0.38 -4.61
CA LEU A 306 13.72 -1.21 -4.34
C LEU A 306 14.46 -1.56 -5.64
N LEU A 307 13.71 -1.92 -6.69
CA LEU A 307 14.27 -2.14 -8.02
C LEU A 307 14.95 -0.88 -8.57
N VAL A 308 14.22 0.25 -8.57
CA VAL A 308 14.75 1.52 -9.08
C VAL A 308 15.95 1.98 -8.26
N GLY A 309 15.88 1.86 -6.93
CA GLY A 309 16.97 2.18 -6.03
C GLY A 309 18.22 1.36 -6.30
N ALA A 310 18.07 0.04 -6.54
CA ALA A 310 19.19 -0.81 -6.90
C ALA A 310 19.80 -0.42 -8.23
N LEU A 311 18.99 -0.19 -9.26
CA LEU A 311 19.46 0.22 -10.58
C LEU A 311 20.17 1.59 -10.54
N GLN A 312 19.68 2.52 -9.73
CA GLN A 312 20.25 3.85 -9.57
C GLN A 312 21.57 3.81 -8.77
N ASP A 313 21.60 3.07 -7.66
CA ASP A 313 22.77 2.98 -6.78
C ASP A 313 23.97 2.28 -7.46
N HIS A 314 23.70 1.28 -8.31
CA HIS A 314 24.70 0.60 -9.13
C HIS A 314 25.03 1.32 -10.45
N ASP A 315 24.57 2.57 -10.64
CA ASP A 315 24.79 3.32 -11.88
C ASP A 315 24.32 2.61 -13.16
N ARG A 316 23.37 1.66 -13.00
CA ARG A 316 22.89 0.84 -14.12
C ARG A 316 21.87 1.57 -14.98
N ALA A 317 21.13 2.50 -14.40
CA ALA A 317 20.08 3.23 -15.08
C ALA A 317 20.15 4.74 -14.80
N VAL A 318 19.58 5.51 -15.72
CA VAL A 318 19.19 6.91 -15.49
C VAL A 318 17.70 6.90 -15.12
N VAL A 319 17.38 7.44 -13.95
CA VAL A 319 16.01 7.53 -13.44
C VAL A 319 15.42 8.89 -13.84
N VAL A 320 14.26 8.87 -14.48
CA VAL A 320 13.62 10.07 -15.05
C VAL A 320 12.17 10.16 -14.56
N GLY A 321 11.72 11.36 -14.25
CA GLY A 321 10.32 11.61 -13.87
C GLY A 321 10.17 12.43 -12.61
N GLN A 322 9.31 11.97 -11.71
CA GLN A 322 9.03 12.61 -10.41
C GLN A 322 9.48 11.71 -9.26
N PRO A 323 9.77 12.28 -8.07
CA PRO A 323 10.05 11.47 -6.88
C PRO A 323 8.98 10.40 -6.63
N SER A 324 9.44 9.20 -6.26
CA SER A 324 8.57 8.07 -5.97
C SER A 324 7.85 8.23 -4.63
N PHE A 325 7.01 7.27 -4.26
CA PHE A 325 6.14 7.34 -3.08
C PHE A 325 6.88 7.44 -1.75
N GLY A 326 7.93 6.66 -1.55
CA GLY A 326 8.71 6.62 -0.30
C GLY A 326 8.25 5.57 0.70
N LYS A 327 7.99 4.33 0.23
CA LYS A 327 7.68 3.18 1.08
C LYS A 327 8.82 2.14 1.06
N ALA A 328 9.63 2.10 2.12
CA ALA A 328 10.72 1.13 2.30
C ALA A 328 10.48 0.26 3.55
N LEU A 329 9.32 -0.35 3.63
CA LEU A 329 8.86 -1.18 4.74
C LEU A 329 8.49 -2.57 4.22
N LEU A 330 8.97 -3.60 4.92
CA LEU A 330 8.53 -4.97 4.66
C LEU A 330 7.31 -5.28 5.51
N MET A 331 6.29 -5.83 4.88
CA MET A 331 5.06 -6.26 5.52
C MET A 331 4.98 -7.78 5.52
N GLN A 332 4.38 -8.34 6.56
CA GLN A 332 4.09 -9.77 6.69
C GLN A 332 2.63 -9.97 7.06
N GLY A 333 1.95 -10.88 6.37
CA GLY A 333 0.62 -11.35 6.76
C GLY A 333 0.74 -12.29 7.96
N LEU A 334 0.05 -11.96 9.05
CA LEU A 334 -0.01 -12.75 10.28
C LEU A 334 -1.44 -13.22 10.47
N PRO A 335 -1.72 -14.54 10.36
CA PRO A 335 -3.07 -15.05 10.57
C PRO A 335 -3.49 -14.86 12.03
N LEU A 336 -4.74 -14.45 12.24
CA LEU A 336 -5.36 -14.30 13.55
C LEU A 336 -6.33 -15.46 13.82
N SER A 337 -6.72 -15.62 15.08
CA SER A 337 -7.50 -16.80 15.55
C SER A 337 -8.94 -16.84 15.03
N ASP A 338 -9.49 -15.70 14.62
CA ASP A 338 -10.82 -15.57 14.02
C ASP A 338 -10.84 -15.78 12.51
N GLY A 339 -9.67 -16.05 11.90
CA GLY A 339 -9.50 -16.20 10.45
C GLY A 339 -9.14 -14.90 9.72
N SER A 340 -9.13 -13.76 10.40
CA SER A 340 -8.60 -12.51 9.85
C SER A 340 -7.07 -12.58 9.65
N THR A 341 -6.54 -11.69 8.84
CA THR A 341 -5.10 -11.57 8.60
C THR A 341 -4.64 -10.15 8.89
N MET A 342 -3.70 -10.02 9.83
CA MET A 342 -3.04 -8.74 10.08
C MET A 342 -1.82 -8.60 9.17
N TRP A 343 -1.84 -7.62 8.29
CA TRP A 343 -0.65 -7.19 7.54
C TRP A 343 0.12 -6.18 8.36
N LEU A 344 1.26 -6.60 8.88
CA LEU A 344 2.07 -5.80 9.80
C LEU A 344 3.42 -5.45 9.18
N VAL A 345 3.87 -4.22 9.40
CA VAL A 345 5.25 -3.82 9.11
C VAL A 345 6.19 -4.52 10.09
N VAL A 346 7.09 -5.33 9.55
CA VAL A 346 8.03 -6.16 10.34
C VAL A 346 9.49 -5.79 10.13
N GLY A 347 9.81 -4.98 9.13
CA GLY A 347 11.17 -4.60 8.81
C GLY A 347 11.30 -3.31 8.01
N HIS A 348 12.49 -2.72 8.09
CA HIS A 348 12.91 -1.57 7.30
C HIS A 348 13.83 -2.00 6.17
N VAL A 349 13.84 -1.27 5.07
CA VAL A 349 14.67 -1.59 3.92
C VAL A 349 15.60 -0.42 3.60
N ARG A 350 16.83 -0.76 3.19
CA ARG A 350 17.85 0.15 2.65
C ARG A 350 18.20 -0.27 1.24
N THR A 351 18.50 0.70 0.39
CA THR A 351 19.04 0.45 -0.94
C THR A 351 20.53 0.04 -0.85
N PRO A 352 21.17 -0.40 -1.96
CA PRO A 352 22.57 -0.87 -1.93
C PRO A 352 23.56 0.13 -1.32
N CYS A 353 23.43 1.43 -1.57
CA CYS A 353 24.30 2.47 -0.97
C CYS A 353 23.98 2.74 0.52
N GLY A 354 22.95 2.09 1.08
CA GLY A 354 22.57 2.22 2.48
C GLY A 354 21.54 3.31 2.79
N ARG A 355 21.04 4.05 1.78
CA ARG A 355 20.02 5.09 2.02
C ARG A 355 18.67 4.46 2.39
N VAL A 356 17.98 5.12 3.31
CA VAL A 356 16.59 4.83 3.67
C VAL A 356 15.70 5.72 2.83
N ILE A 357 14.92 5.12 1.95
CA ILE A 357 13.98 5.87 1.10
C ILE A 357 12.61 6.08 1.76
N GLN A 358 12.39 5.44 2.93
CA GLN A 358 11.15 5.58 3.69
C GLN A 358 10.89 7.04 4.06
N ARG A 359 9.71 7.53 3.69
CA ARG A 359 9.19 8.83 4.13
C ARG A 359 8.88 8.81 5.61
N GLN A 360 9.19 9.90 6.31
CA GLN A 360 8.85 10.07 7.71
C GLN A 360 7.33 9.97 7.92
N TYR A 361 6.90 9.13 8.86
CA TYR A 361 5.49 8.95 9.20
C TYR A 361 5.18 9.14 10.69
N ARG A 362 6.19 9.16 11.56
CA ARG A 362 5.99 9.38 12.99
C ARG A 362 5.60 10.82 13.24
N GLY A 363 4.53 11.02 14.03
CA GLY A 363 4.08 12.35 14.43
C GLY A 363 3.20 13.07 13.40
N ILE A 364 2.85 12.41 12.28
CA ILE A 364 1.91 12.93 11.29
C ILE A 364 0.72 11.97 11.11
N THR A 365 -0.42 12.49 10.69
CA THR A 365 -1.59 11.65 10.42
C THR A 365 -1.41 10.83 9.16
N ARG A 366 -2.14 9.70 9.05
CA ARG A 366 -2.16 8.89 7.84
C ARG A 366 -2.53 9.71 6.60
N ARG A 367 -3.54 10.58 6.70
CA ARG A 367 -3.95 11.48 5.60
C ARG A 367 -2.80 12.39 5.15
N GLU A 368 -2.09 12.99 6.10
CA GLU A 368 -0.96 13.88 5.81
C GLU A 368 0.20 13.11 5.18
N TYR A 369 0.49 11.91 5.66
CA TYR A 369 1.51 11.04 5.07
C TYR A 369 1.26 10.81 3.57
N PHE A 370 0.04 10.42 3.17
CA PHE A 370 -0.30 10.19 1.77
C PHE A 370 -0.33 11.47 0.94
N ARG A 371 -0.71 12.60 1.56
CA ARG A 371 -0.63 13.92 0.91
C ARG A 371 0.82 14.30 0.58
N LEU A 372 1.72 14.16 1.54
CA LEU A 372 3.15 14.44 1.37
C LEU A 372 3.78 13.53 0.32
N ALA A 373 3.42 12.26 0.27
CA ALA A 373 3.93 11.32 -0.72
C ALA A 373 3.67 11.77 -2.17
N ARG A 374 2.59 12.50 -2.41
CA ARG A 374 2.23 13.02 -3.73
C ARG A 374 2.83 14.40 -4.04
N ALA A 375 3.03 15.23 -3.01
CA ALA A 375 3.36 16.66 -3.18
C ALA A 375 4.84 17.00 -2.97
N GLU A 376 5.58 16.22 -2.17
CA GLU A 376 6.92 16.57 -1.74
C GLU A 376 7.97 16.24 -2.79
N ARG A 377 8.76 17.26 -3.19
CA ARG A 377 9.78 17.17 -4.27
C ARG A 377 11.17 17.60 -3.81
N ASP A 378 11.27 18.25 -2.63
CA ASP A 378 12.49 18.88 -2.17
C ASP A 378 13.49 17.86 -1.61
N THR A 379 14.76 18.00 -1.95
CA THR A 379 15.89 17.22 -1.45
C THR A 379 16.71 17.93 -0.37
N ALA A 380 16.38 19.19 -0.06
CA ALA A 380 17.12 19.97 0.94
C ALA A 380 17.07 19.29 2.34
N GLY A 381 18.23 19.13 2.95
CA GLY A 381 18.36 18.53 4.29
C GLY A 381 18.08 17.02 4.36
N ARG A 382 17.89 16.33 3.23
CA ARG A 382 17.65 14.88 3.21
C ARG A 382 18.94 14.09 3.35
N PRO A 383 18.86 12.89 3.97
CA PRO A 383 20.02 12.00 4.02
C PRO A 383 20.44 11.58 2.61
N ALA A 384 21.73 11.57 2.37
CA ALA A 384 22.30 11.24 1.08
C ALA A 384 23.29 10.09 1.18
N CYS A 385 23.50 9.38 0.09
CA CYS A 385 24.59 8.42 -0.13
C CYS A 385 25.21 8.69 -1.52
N HIS A 386 26.16 7.87 -1.91
CA HIS A 386 26.80 7.95 -3.22
C HIS A 386 26.59 6.63 -3.98
N SER A 387 26.31 6.74 -5.29
CA SER A 387 26.31 5.59 -6.20
C SER A 387 27.74 5.05 -6.37
N GLU A 388 27.89 3.94 -7.07
CA GLU A 388 29.21 3.37 -7.36
C GLU A 388 30.14 4.32 -8.13
N SER A 389 29.59 5.19 -9.00
CA SER A 389 30.34 6.21 -9.71
C SER A 389 30.48 7.54 -8.95
N GLY A 390 29.94 7.65 -7.73
CA GLY A 390 30.03 8.85 -6.90
C GLY A 390 28.90 9.87 -7.09
N ARG A 391 27.80 9.55 -7.79
CA ARG A 391 26.63 10.44 -7.88
C ARG A 391 25.95 10.56 -6.51
N THR A 392 25.57 11.78 -6.12
CA THR A 392 24.82 12.00 -4.88
C THR A 392 23.36 11.58 -5.06
N LEU A 393 22.90 10.68 -4.19
CA LEU A 393 21.56 10.11 -4.20
C LEU A 393 20.87 10.37 -2.87
N TYR A 394 19.62 10.84 -2.91
CA TYR A 394 18.87 11.27 -1.74
C TYR A 394 17.88 10.18 -1.26
N GLY A 395 17.63 10.15 0.05
CA GLY A 395 16.65 9.30 0.72
C GLY A 395 15.59 10.09 1.48
N GLY A 396 14.84 9.42 2.35
CA GLY A 396 13.88 10.04 3.28
C GLY A 396 12.57 10.53 2.65
N GLY A 397 12.30 10.23 1.38
CA GLY A 397 11.09 10.69 0.69
C GLY A 397 10.81 9.99 -0.63
N GLY A 398 11.36 8.78 -0.81
CA GLY A 398 11.31 8.01 -2.04
C GLY A 398 12.62 8.00 -2.80
N ILE A 399 12.56 7.53 -4.04
CA ILE A 399 13.64 7.65 -5.03
C ILE A 399 13.49 8.98 -5.73
N TYR A 400 14.54 9.79 -5.68
CA TYR A 400 14.61 11.05 -6.42
C TYR A 400 15.20 10.78 -7.81
N PRO A 401 14.55 11.22 -8.89
CA PRO A 401 15.04 10.99 -10.25
C PRO A 401 16.34 11.76 -10.51
N ASP A 402 17.19 11.21 -11.37
CA ASP A 402 18.39 11.89 -11.87
C ASP A 402 18.02 13.08 -12.80
N VAL A 403 16.90 12.92 -13.52
CA VAL A 403 16.32 13.97 -14.36
C VAL A 403 14.86 14.18 -13.95
N GLY A 404 14.62 15.28 -13.25
CA GLY A 404 13.27 15.68 -12.86
C GLY A 404 12.45 16.16 -14.04
N LEU A 405 11.21 15.68 -14.16
CA LEU A 405 10.23 16.22 -15.09
C LEU A 405 9.23 17.10 -14.34
N PRO A 406 8.75 18.20 -14.96
CA PRO A 406 7.65 18.96 -14.38
C PRO A 406 6.43 18.05 -14.18
N GLU A 407 5.55 18.45 -13.26
CA GLU A 407 4.25 17.79 -13.20
C GLU A 407 3.56 17.96 -14.56
N PRO A 408 2.88 16.92 -15.04
CA PRO A 408 2.02 17.10 -16.20
C PRO A 408 1.08 18.26 -15.90
N GLU A 409 0.84 19.13 -16.88
CA GLU A 409 -0.19 20.14 -16.74
C GLU A 409 -1.47 19.44 -16.24
N PRO A 410 -2.20 20.03 -15.27
CA PRO A 410 -3.45 19.45 -14.84
C PRO A 410 -4.29 19.25 -16.09
N GLU A 411 -4.88 18.06 -16.21
CA GLU A 411 -5.78 17.76 -17.31
C GLU A 411 -6.77 18.94 -17.50
N PRO A 412 -6.96 19.39 -18.71
CA PRO A 412 -7.96 20.43 -18.95
C PRO A 412 -9.27 20.04 -18.26
N LEU A 413 -9.90 20.98 -17.57
CA LEU A 413 -11.14 20.73 -16.81
C LEU A 413 -12.18 19.92 -17.58
N TRP A 414 -12.20 20.05 -18.91
CA TRP A 414 -13.10 19.27 -19.75
C TRP A 414 -12.70 17.79 -19.85
N LEU A 415 -11.40 17.48 -19.80
CA LEU A 415 -10.90 16.10 -19.85
C LEU A 415 -10.98 15.43 -18.47
N ALA A 416 -10.65 16.17 -17.40
CA ALA A 416 -10.89 15.73 -16.03
C ALA A 416 -12.38 15.37 -15.83
N ARG A 417 -13.27 16.17 -16.43
CA ARG A 417 -14.71 15.92 -16.40
C ARG A 417 -15.19 14.76 -17.28
N VAL A 418 -14.38 14.26 -18.21
CA VAL A 418 -14.67 13.03 -18.97
C VAL A 418 -14.30 11.80 -18.14
N HIS A 419 -13.41 11.97 -17.17
CA HIS A 419 -12.98 10.90 -16.25
C HIS A 419 -13.76 10.92 -14.91
N GLU A 420 -14.52 11.98 -14.60
CA GLU A 420 -15.51 12.05 -13.52
C GLU A 420 -16.86 11.45 -13.95
#